data_268d76ac54c16f55ad80dba9b483e9f4
#
_entry.id   268d76ac54c16f55ad80dba9b483e9f4
#
_cell.length_a   1.000
_cell.length_b   1.000
_cell.length_c   1.000
_cell.angle_alpha   90.00
_cell.angle_beta   90.00
_cell.angle_gamma   90.00
#
_symmetry.space_group_name_H-M   'P 1'
#
loop_
_entity.id
_entity.type
_entity.pdbx_description
1 polymer ?
#
loop_
_entity_poly.entity_id
_entity_poly.type
_entity_poly.pdbx_seq_one_letter_code
_entity_poly.pdbx_strand_id
1 'polypeptide(L)'
;SAATIGEALMLGAKADIPLNTVWEAIKSSAGNSWVAEHDVPSIFAGHYDPSFSLALCCKDLGLINQVAQSQGFELTMGALAQKVFQQAMQTYGPDAAELHVVKLLEERVGHLLRP
;
A
#
# COMPACT_ATOMS: atom_id res chain seq x y z
N SER A 1 4.19 -4.23 0.69
CA SER A 1 3.25 -4.54 1.81
C SER A 1 2.04 -3.62 1.81
N ALA A 2 2.20 -2.28 1.79
CA ALA A 2 1.09 -1.33 1.94
C ALA A 2 -0.02 -1.55 0.90
N ALA A 3 0.32 -1.71 -0.37
CA ALA A 3 -0.67 -1.94 -1.42
C ALA A 3 -1.46 -3.23 -1.20
N THR A 4 -0.77 -4.30 -0.84
CA THR A 4 -1.39 -5.61 -0.58
C THR A 4 -2.31 -5.57 0.64
N ILE A 5 -1.88 -4.88 1.71
CA ILE A 5 -2.70 -4.72 2.91
C ILE A 5 -3.95 -3.90 2.60
N GLY A 6 -3.81 -2.84 1.79
CA GLY A 6 -4.97 -2.05 1.34
C GLY A 6 -5.98 -2.91 0.60
N GLU A 7 -5.52 -3.78 -0.30
CA GLU A 7 -6.41 -4.70 -1.02
C GLU A 7 -7.08 -5.71 -0.09
N ALA A 8 -6.35 -6.26 0.87
CA ALA A 8 -6.92 -7.21 1.84
C ALA A 8 -8.01 -6.55 2.70
N LEU A 9 -7.76 -5.33 3.17
CA LEU A 9 -8.75 -4.56 3.93
C LEU A 9 -9.99 -4.26 3.07
N MET A 10 -9.77 -3.87 1.81
CA MET A 10 -10.87 -3.57 0.88
C MET A 10 -11.71 -4.81 0.59
N LEU A 11 -11.08 -5.95 0.36
CA LEU A 11 -11.79 -7.20 0.14
C LEU A 11 -12.68 -7.55 1.34
N GLY A 12 -12.14 -7.44 2.55
CA GLY A 12 -12.91 -7.66 3.78
C GLY A 12 -14.07 -6.70 3.92
N ALA A 13 -13.83 -5.40 3.67
CA ALA A 13 -14.87 -4.38 3.72
C ALA A 13 -16.00 -4.65 2.72
N LYS A 14 -15.67 -5.02 1.50
CA LYS A 14 -16.67 -5.34 0.47
C LYS A 14 -17.41 -6.65 0.76
N ALA A 15 -16.85 -7.52 1.58
CA ALA A 15 -17.50 -8.73 2.07
C ALA A 15 -18.31 -8.48 3.36
N ASP A 16 -18.50 -7.22 3.75
CA ASP A 16 -19.23 -6.80 4.94
C ASP A 16 -18.63 -7.30 6.26
N ILE A 17 -17.30 -7.52 6.27
CA ILE A 17 -16.57 -7.83 7.51
C ILE A 17 -16.10 -6.51 8.12
N PRO A 18 -16.33 -6.29 9.44
CA PRO A 18 -15.85 -5.08 10.10
C PRO A 18 -14.34 -4.91 9.92
N LEU A 19 -13.88 -3.71 9.58
CA LEU A 19 -12.47 -3.44 9.27
C LEU A 19 -11.53 -3.80 10.42
N ASN A 20 -11.94 -3.56 11.66
CA ASN A 20 -11.13 -3.94 12.81
C ASN A 20 -10.97 -5.47 12.90
N THR A 21 -11.98 -6.23 12.53
CA THR A 21 -11.92 -7.70 12.50
C THR A 21 -10.94 -8.18 11.43
N VAL A 22 -10.99 -7.57 10.23
CA VAL A 22 -10.03 -7.88 9.15
C VAL A 22 -8.61 -7.56 9.59
N TRP A 23 -8.41 -6.41 10.20
CA TRP A 23 -7.10 -5.97 10.67
C TRP A 23 -6.54 -6.92 11.75
N GLU A 24 -7.35 -7.28 12.76
CA GLU A 24 -6.93 -8.25 13.78
C GLU A 24 -6.58 -9.60 13.18
N ALA A 25 -7.37 -10.07 12.20
CA ALA A 25 -7.07 -11.31 11.50
C ALA A 25 -5.72 -11.26 10.77
N ILE A 26 -5.41 -10.16 10.09
CA ILE A 26 -4.11 -9.97 9.42
C ILE A 26 -2.98 -10.01 10.45
N LYS A 27 -3.10 -9.26 11.53
CA LYS A 27 -2.07 -9.19 12.58
C LYS A 27 -1.81 -10.56 13.24
N SER A 28 -2.84 -11.39 13.35
CA SER A 28 -2.76 -12.70 13.98
C SER A 28 -2.32 -13.81 13.02
N SER A 29 -2.10 -13.49 11.76
CA SER A 29 -1.79 -14.46 10.70
C SER A 29 -0.33 -14.37 10.24
N ALA A 30 0.05 -15.28 9.36
CA ALA A 30 1.35 -15.23 8.67
C ALA A 30 1.50 -14.00 7.75
N GLY A 31 0.40 -13.32 7.43
CA GLY A 31 0.40 -12.07 6.66
C GLY A 31 0.73 -10.83 7.47
N ASN A 32 0.98 -10.95 8.77
CA ASN A 32 1.37 -9.82 9.59
C ASN A 32 2.70 -9.23 9.14
N SER A 33 2.85 -7.92 9.35
CA SER A 33 4.08 -7.19 9.05
C SER A 33 4.13 -5.93 9.92
N TRP A 34 5.30 -5.31 9.98
CA TRP A 34 5.42 -4.00 10.63
C TRP A 34 4.44 -2.98 10.04
N VAL A 35 4.29 -2.99 8.71
CA VAL A 35 3.34 -2.12 7.99
C VAL A 35 1.90 -2.39 8.42
N ALA A 36 1.50 -3.67 8.54
CA ALA A 36 0.15 -4.02 8.99
C ALA A 36 -0.13 -3.51 10.39
N GLU A 37 0.85 -3.56 11.29
CA GLU A 37 0.65 -3.12 12.67
C GLU A 37 0.67 -1.60 12.81
N HIS A 38 1.58 -0.91 12.11
CA HIS A 38 1.90 0.48 12.38
C HIS A 38 1.26 1.46 11.39
N ASP A 39 1.02 1.05 10.15
CA ASP A 39 0.55 1.97 9.10
C ASP A 39 -0.97 1.94 8.91
N VAL A 40 -1.63 0.82 9.20
CA VAL A 40 -3.09 0.71 9.05
C VAL A 40 -3.86 1.78 9.83
N PRO A 41 -3.45 2.14 11.07
CA PRO A 41 -4.11 3.23 11.78
C PRO A 41 -4.15 4.55 11.00
N SER A 42 -3.12 4.87 10.22
CA SER A 42 -3.08 6.08 9.38
C SER A 42 -4.10 6.02 8.24
N ILE A 43 -4.31 4.83 7.69
CA ILE A 43 -5.35 4.60 6.67
C ILE A 43 -6.74 4.80 7.29
N PHE A 44 -6.99 4.17 8.43
CA PHE A 44 -8.26 4.28 9.13
C PHE A 44 -8.57 5.70 9.59
N ALA A 45 -7.54 6.47 9.96
CA ALA A 45 -7.68 7.88 10.32
C ALA A 45 -7.87 8.81 9.11
N GLY A 46 -7.53 8.35 7.91
CA GLY A 46 -7.73 9.11 6.69
C GLY A 46 -6.66 10.12 6.36
N HIS A 47 -5.50 10.12 7.04
CA HIS A 47 -4.38 10.99 6.68
C HIS A 47 -3.29 10.30 5.86
N TYR A 48 -3.24 8.96 5.84
CA TYR A 48 -2.35 8.15 4.99
C TYR A 48 -0.86 8.40 5.20
N ASP A 49 -0.44 8.94 6.34
CA ASP A 49 0.93 9.42 6.53
C ASP A 49 1.73 8.55 7.51
N PRO A 50 2.63 7.67 7.00
CA PRO A 50 3.62 6.96 7.81
C PRO A 50 4.96 7.72 7.88
N SER A 51 5.01 8.99 7.51
CA SER A 51 6.23 9.82 7.40
C SER A 51 7.20 9.37 6.29
N PHE A 52 6.68 8.82 5.19
CA PHE A 52 7.47 8.42 4.03
C PHE A 52 6.76 8.83 2.74
N SER A 53 7.45 9.54 1.84
CA SER A 53 6.84 10.11 0.64
C SER A 53 6.76 9.11 -0.51
N LEU A 54 5.81 9.34 -1.42
CA LEU A 54 5.71 8.59 -2.67
C LEU A 54 6.97 8.74 -3.52
N ALA A 55 7.60 9.91 -3.53
CA ALA A 55 8.84 10.12 -4.26
C ALA A 55 9.95 9.19 -3.77
N LEU A 56 10.13 9.07 -2.46
CA LEU A 56 11.12 8.17 -1.87
C LEU A 56 10.79 6.71 -2.12
N CYS A 57 9.53 6.34 -1.98
CA CYS A 57 9.06 4.97 -2.24
C CYS A 57 9.33 4.57 -3.70
N CYS A 58 8.97 5.41 -4.66
CA CYS A 58 9.18 5.15 -6.08
C CYS A 58 10.67 5.11 -6.42
N LYS A 59 11.49 5.96 -5.80
CA LYS A 59 12.95 5.94 -5.97
C LYS A 59 13.53 4.60 -5.53
N ASP A 60 13.16 4.13 -4.34
CA ASP A 60 13.66 2.86 -3.80
C ASP A 60 13.24 1.68 -4.68
N LEU A 61 11.99 1.63 -5.11
CA LEU A 61 11.50 0.59 -6.01
C LEU A 61 12.21 0.63 -7.35
N GLY A 62 12.46 1.82 -7.90
CA GLY A 62 13.23 1.99 -9.14
C GLY A 62 14.63 1.46 -9.03
N LEU A 63 15.34 1.75 -7.93
CA LEU A 63 16.70 1.28 -7.69
C LEU A 63 16.75 -0.25 -7.57
N ILE A 64 15.83 -0.85 -6.83
CA ILE A 64 15.77 -2.31 -6.68
C ILE A 64 15.55 -2.98 -8.03
N ASN A 65 14.63 -2.48 -8.84
CA ASN A 65 14.38 -3.03 -10.16
C ASN A 65 15.56 -2.86 -11.11
N GLN A 66 16.29 -1.74 -11.04
CA GLN A 66 17.53 -1.54 -11.81
C GLN A 66 18.62 -2.55 -11.43
N VAL A 67 18.79 -2.81 -10.13
CA VAL A 67 19.75 -3.82 -9.65
C VAL A 67 19.40 -5.19 -10.22
N ALA A 68 18.13 -5.59 -10.18
CA ALA A 68 17.70 -6.87 -10.75
C ALA A 68 18.00 -6.95 -12.24
N GLN A 69 17.71 -5.90 -13.01
CA GLN A 69 18.02 -5.84 -14.43
C GLN A 69 19.51 -5.98 -14.70
N SER A 70 20.36 -5.34 -13.89
CA SER A 70 21.81 -5.45 -14.01
C SER A 70 22.32 -6.86 -13.75
N GLN A 71 21.56 -7.66 -13.01
CA GLN A 71 21.86 -9.07 -12.72
C GLN A 71 21.19 -10.04 -13.71
N GLY A 72 20.49 -9.52 -14.72
CA GLY A 72 19.91 -10.31 -15.80
C GLY A 72 18.56 -10.95 -15.49
N PHE A 73 17.80 -10.42 -14.51
CA PHE A 73 16.46 -10.93 -14.24
C PHE A 73 15.49 -9.80 -13.88
N GLU A 74 14.19 -10.13 -13.92
CA GLU A 74 13.11 -9.21 -13.55
C GLU A 74 12.49 -9.62 -12.23
N LEU A 75 12.22 -8.63 -11.37
CA LEU A 75 11.41 -8.81 -10.17
C LEU A 75 9.94 -8.59 -10.54
N THR A 76 9.20 -9.66 -10.78
CA THR A 76 7.78 -9.56 -11.20
C THR A 76 6.96 -8.75 -10.19
N MET A 77 7.05 -9.08 -8.91
CA MET A 77 6.33 -8.34 -7.86
C MET A 77 6.92 -6.96 -7.65
N GLY A 78 8.23 -6.80 -7.74
CA GLY A 78 8.90 -5.50 -7.61
C GLY A 78 8.51 -4.55 -8.74
N ALA A 79 8.44 -5.03 -9.97
CA ALA A 79 8.02 -4.24 -11.13
C ALA A 79 6.55 -3.81 -11.00
N LEU A 80 5.66 -4.72 -10.56
CA LEU A 80 4.26 -4.41 -10.32
C LEU A 80 4.10 -3.38 -9.21
N ALA A 81 4.80 -3.55 -8.09
CA ALA A 81 4.78 -2.59 -6.99
C ALA A 81 5.23 -1.19 -7.46
N GLN A 82 6.31 -1.10 -8.23
CA GLN A 82 6.78 0.17 -8.79
C GLN A 82 5.67 0.85 -9.62
N LYS A 83 5.01 0.11 -10.48
CA LYS A 83 3.93 0.64 -11.33
C LYS A 83 2.78 1.18 -10.48
N VAL A 84 2.35 0.43 -9.47
CA VAL A 84 1.22 0.82 -8.59
C VAL A 84 1.56 2.11 -7.82
N PHE A 85 2.76 2.20 -7.24
CA PHE A 85 3.18 3.40 -6.51
C PHE A 85 3.42 4.59 -7.44
N GLN A 86 3.91 4.37 -8.67
CA GLN A 86 4.02 5.44 -9.67
C GLN A 86 2.66 6.02 -10.04
N GLN A 87 1.63 5.19 -10.16
CA GLN A 87 0.26 5.65 -10.41
C GLN A 87 -0.24 6.55 -9.27
N ALA A 88 0.02 6.18 -8.02
CA ALA A 88 -0.32 7.00 -6.88
C ALA A 88 0.44 8.34 -6.90
N MET A 89 1.73 8.31 -7.21
CA MET A 89 2.55 9.53 -7.30
C MET A 89 2.05 10.46 -8.42
N GLN A 90 1.66 9.94 -9.57
CA GLN A 90 1.09 10.72 -10.66
C GLN A 90 -0.23 11.38 -10.27
N THR A 91 -1.02 10.71 -9.43
CA THR A 91 -2.33 11.19 -9.00
C THR A 91 -2.24 12.23 -7.88
N TYR A 92 -1.39 11.99 -6.88
CA TYR A 92 -1.35 12.80 -5.64
C TYR A 92 -0.11 13.67 -5.52
N GLY A 93 0.90 13.48 -6.37
CA GLY A 93 2.14 14.22 -6.35
C GLY A 93 3.26 13.51 -5.57
N PRO A 94 4.54 13.93 -5.80
CA PRO A 94 5.70 13.27 -5.19
C PRO A 94 5.80 13.46 -3.69
N ASP A 95 5.25 14.56 -3.15
CA ASP A 95 5.34 14.88 -1.73
C ASP A 95 4.23 14.23 -0.90
N ALA A 96 3.24 13.62 -1.52
CA ALA A 96 2.20 12.87 -0.81
C ALA A 96 2.81 11.66 -0.11
N ALA A 97 2.20 11.25 1.00
CA ALA A 97 2.66 10.10 1.76
C ALA A 97 2.42 8.78 1.02
N GLU A 98 3.26 7.77 1.28
CA GLU A 98 3.24 6.52 0.52
C GLU A 98 1.91 5.77 0.62
N LEU A 99 1.20 5.89 1.75
CA LEU A 99 -0.08 5.21 1.93
C LEU A 99 -1.20 5.78 1.05
N HIS A 100 -0.94 6.84 0.29
CA HIS A 100 -1.86 7.30 -0.75
C HIS A 100 -2.08 6.24 -1.85
N VAL A 101 -1.24 5.22 -1.93
CA VAL A 101 -1.52 4.04 -2.77
C VAL A 101 -2.84 3.37 -2.35
N VAL A 102 -3.17 3.39 -1.06
CA VAL A 102 -4.44 2.87 -0.54
C VAL A 102 -5.58 3.83 -0.84
N LYS A 103 -5.34 5.14 -0.72
CA LYS A 103 -6.32 6.16 -1.13
C LYS A 103 -6.71 6.01 -2.60
N LEU A 104 -5.74 5.72 -3.46
CA LEU A 104 -6.01 5.46 -4.87
C LEU A 104 -6.95 4.26 -5.05
N LEU A 105 -6.76 3.20 -4.28
CA LEU A 105 -7.66 2.05 -4.28
C LEU A 105 -9.06 2.41 -3.77
N GLU A 106 -9.15 3.18 -2.68
CA GLU A 106 -10.42 3.65 -2.14
C GLU A 106 -11.23 4.44 -3.18
N GLU A 107 -10.57 5.35 -3.89
CA GLU A 107 -11.21 6.15 -4.94
C GLU A 107 -11.64 5.31 -6.13
N ARG A 108 -10.82 4.34 -6.55
CA ARG A 108 -11.14 3.44 -7.66
C ARG A 108 -12.34 2.54 -7.34
N VAL A 109 -12.42 2.03 -6.12
CA VAL A 109 -13.50 1.15 -5.67
C VAL A 109 -14.74 1.94 -5.23
N GLY A 110 -14.56 3.21 -4.84
CA GLY A 110 -15.65 4.03 -4.30
C GLY A 110 -16.02 3.68 -2.88
N HIS A 111 -15.07 3.24 -2.06
CA HIS A 111 -15.32 2.82 -0.67
C HIS A 111 -14.18 3.27 0.23
N LEU A 112 -14.48 4.02 1.27
CA LEU A 112 -13.48 4.49 2.23
C LEU A 112 -13.24 3.43 3.32
N LEU A 113 -11.97 3.20 3.65
CA LEU A 113 -11.55 2.28 4.71
C LEU A 113 -11.58 2.99 6.07
N ARG A 114 -12.78 3.19 6.58
CA ARG A 114 -13.03 3.81 7.91
C ARG A 114 -13.83 2.82 8.74
N PRO A 115 -13.28 2.37 9.87
CA PRO A 115 -13.99 1.47 10.78
C PRO A 115 -15.25 2.09 11.37
#